data_be5730cf21fd233fb673e5f2f63f6259
#
_entry.id   be5730cf21fd233fb673e5f2f63f6259
#
_cell.length_a   1.000
_cell.length_b   1.000
_cell.length_c   1.000
_cell.angle_alpha   90.00
_cell.angle_beta   90.00
_cell.angle_gamma   90.00
#
_symmetry.space_group_name_H-M   'P 1'
#
loop_
_entity.id
_entity.type
_entity.pdbx_description
1 polymer ?
#
loop_
_entity_poly.entity_id
_entity_poly.type
_entity_poly.pdbx_seq_one_letter_code
_entity_poly.pdbx_strand_id
1 'polypeptide(L)'
;MRPEGIMRHDSNHSKWFIQAKPRICSEYTVGVKQLAAKTLLGLVGLALFTALAIFCPAGTLRYWQAWLYLLVFGAATLIITNDLWRRDPALLARRVKGGPIAEARKRQKSIQAFSSAAFLALLIVPSLDHRFGWSRVPLAFVLASDLLVALGFYFVFAVFRVNTFTASTVEVAENQTVVSTGPYAIVRHPMYAGALIMLLATPPALGSWWGLLAFPAMLAAIVVRLIDEERLLCATLSGYAEYAARVRHRLLPFVW
;
A
#
# COMPACT_ATOMS: atom_id res chain seq x y z
N MET A 1 15.75 -25.30 -11.86
CA MET A 1 16.89 -25.41 -12.80
C MET A 1 18.16 -25.00 -12.05
N ARG A 2 19.12 -25.92 -11.90
CA ARG A 2 20.42 -25.64 -11.30
C ARG A 2 21.29 -24.92 -12.34
N PRO A 3 22.10 -23.90 -12.01
CA PRO A 3 23.01 -23.29 -12.96
C PRO A 3 24.18 -24.27 -13.24
N GLU A 4 24.32 -24.70 -14.46
CA GLU A 4 25.50 -25.46 -14.91
C GLU A 4 26.73 -24.55 -14.92
N GLY A 5 27.61 -24.75 -13.96
CA GLY A 5 28.94 -24.18 -13.96
C GLY A 5 29.87 -25.03 -14.83
N ILE A 6 30.50 -24.42 -15.84
CA ILE A 6 31.52 -25.08 -16.65
C ILE A 6 32.77 -25.30 -15.79
N MET A 7 33.08 -26.56 -15.45
CA MET A 7 34.31 -26.94 -14.81
C MET A 7 35.44 -27.02 -15.86
N ARG A 8 36.50 -26.25 -15.69
CA ARG A 8 37.77 -26.47 -16.39
C ARG A 8 38.80 -27.01 -15.40
N HIS A 9 39.43 -28.10 -15.80
CA HIS A 9 40.53 -28.75 -15.03
C HIS A 9 41.86 -28.14 -15.46
N ASP A 10 42.57 -27.55 -14.52
CA ASP A 10 43.95 -27.12 -14.72
C ASP A 10 44.90 -28.10 -14.01
N SER A 11 45.82 -28.71 -14.77
CA SER A 11 46.59 -29.88 -14.37
C SER A 11 47.76 -29.58 -13.40
N ASN A 12 47.84 -28.36 -12.84
CA ASN A 12 49.03 -28.01 -12.09
C ASN A 12 48.88 -27.55 -10.65
N HIS A 13 47.70 -27.58 -10.05
CA HIS A 13 47.51 -27.53 -8.57
C HIS A 13 46.05 -27.78 -8.21
N SER A 14 45.81 -28.69 -7.27
CA SER A 14 44.50 -29.16 -6.75
C SER A 14 43.70 -28.08 -6.00
N LYS A 15 43.41 -26.97 -6.65
CA LYS A 15 42.47 -25.94 -6.13
C LYS A 15 41.37 -25.68 -7.15
N TRP A 16 40.16 -26.13 -6.83
CA TRP A 16 38.98 -25.82 -7.58
C TRP A 16 38.58 -24.36 -7.31
N PHE A 17 38.72 -23.48 -8.29
CA PHE A 17 38.14 -22.15 -8.24
C PHE A 17 36.82 -22.14 -9.00
N ILE A 18 35.71 -21.91 -8.29
CA ILE A 18 34.43 -21.56 -8.90
C ILE A 18 34.58 -20.11 -9.39
N GLN A 19 34.87 -19.90 -10.66
CA GLN A 19 34.74 -18.57 -11.28
C GLN A 19 33.25 -18.26 -11.44
N ALA A 20 32.69 -17.57 -10.46
CA ALA A 20 31.36 -16.96 -10.61
C ALA A 20 31.43 -15.95 -11.78
N LYS A 21 30.59 -16.17 -12.82
CA LYS A 21 30.55 -15.30 -14.00
C LYS A 21 30.31 -13.83 -13.55
N PRO A 22 31.14 -12.87 -13.97
CA PRO A 22 30.98 -11.44 -13.63
C PRO A 22 29.63 -10.83 -14.07
N ARG A 23 28.90 -11.47 -14.97
CA ARG A 23 27.55 -11.05 -15.42
C ARG A 23 26.50 -11.12 -14.31
N ILE A 24 26.53 -12.11 -13.42
CA ILE A 24 25.51 -12.28 -12.37
C ILE A 24 25.59 -11.13 -11.35
N CYS A 25 26.77 -10.70 -10.97
CA CYS A 25 26.94 -9.54 -10.08
C CYS A 25 26.50 -8.22 -10.74
N SER A 26 26.73 -8.06 -12.05
CA SER A 26 26.32 -6.87 -12.80
C SER A 26 24.79 -6.78 -12.94
N GLU A 27 24.12 -7.88 -13.28
CA GLU A 27 22.66 -7.93 -13.40
C GLU A 27 21.96 -7.71 -12.04
N TYR A 28 22.49 -8.28 -10.96
CA TYR A 28 21.97 -8.05 -9.61
C TYR A 28 22.09 -6.59 -9.17
N THR A 29 23.27 -5.98 -9.39
CA THR A 29 23.50 -4.55 -9.06
C THR A 29 22.65 -3.61 -9.89
N VAL A 30 22.39 -3.91 -11.15
CA VAL A 30 21.49 -3.13 -12.02
C VAL A 30 20.05 -3.24 -11.52
N GLY A 31 19.59 -4.44 -11.15
CA GLY A 31 18.25 -4.66 -10.60
C GLY A 31 17.99 -3.87 -9.30
N VAL A 32 18.95 -3.88 -8.37
CA VAL A 32 18.87 -3.14 -7.11
C VAL A 32 18.84 -1.62 -7.34
N LYS A 33 19.70 -1.09 -8.23
CA LYS A 33 19.70 0.34 -8.59
C LYS A 33 18.39 0.78 -9.23
N GLN A 34 17.82 -0.04 -10.11
CA GLN A 34 16.53 0.26 -10.73
C GLN A 34 15.38 0.26 -9.71
N LEU A 35 15.36 -0.70 -8.77
CA LEU A 35 14.36 -0.72 -7.69
C LEU A 35 14.50 0.51 -6.80
N ALA A 36 15.74 0.89 -6.41
CA ALA A 36 16.01 2.09 -5.62
C ALA A 36 15.48 3.35 -6.31
N ALA A 37 15.80 3.53 -7.59
CA ALA A 37 15.36 4.69 -8.36
C ALA A 37 13.83 4.74 -8.49
N LYS A 38 13.16 3.61 -8.77
CA LYS A 38 11.69 3.53 -8.83
C LYS A 38 11.04 3.81 -7.48
N THR A 39 11.61 3.28 -6.40
CA THR A 39 11.10 3.52 -5.04
C THR A 39 11.25 4.99 -4.66
N LEU A 40 12.41 5.59 -4.89
CA LEU A 40 12.64 7.01 -4.63
C LEU A 40 11.69 7.90 -5.45
N LEU A 41 11.56 7.63 -6.76
CA LEU A 41 10.64 8.36 -7.62
C LEU A 41 9.20 8.23 -7.15
N GLY A 42 8.79 7.03 -6.73
CA GLY A 42 7.46 6.78 -6.16
C GLY A 42 7.22 7.54 -4.86
N LEU A 43 8.19 7.57 -3.94
CA LEU A 43 8.09 8.32 -2.69
C LEU A 43 8.03 9.83 -2.91
N VAL A 44 8.90 10.37 -3.75
CA VAL A 44 8.91 11.80 -4.10
C VAL A 44 7.63 12.17 -4.83
N GLY A 45 7.19 11.34 -5.80
CA GLY A 45 5.95 11.55 -6.53
C GLY A 45 4.73 11.54 -5.61
N LEU A 46 4.65 10.60 -4.65
CA LEU A 46 3.58 10.52 -3.66
C LEU A 46 3.57 11.74 -2.74
N ALA A 47 4.73 12.16 -2.24
CA ALA A 47 4.86 13.33 -1.37
C ALA A 47 4.44 14.61 -2.09
N LEU A 48 4.93 14.83 -3.32
CA LEU A 48 4.56 15.98 -4.14
C LEU A 48 3.07 15.97 -4.49
N PHE A 49 2.55 14.82 -4.93
CA PHE A 49 1.12 14.67 -5.26
C PHE A 49 0.24 15.01 -4.06
N THR A 50 0.54 14.45 -2.87
CA THR A 50 -0.24 14.69 -1.66
C THR A 50 -0.14 16.15 -1.21
N ALA A 51 1.06 16.73 -1.23
CA ALA A 51 1.27 18.13 -0.89
C ALA A 51 0.52 19.07 -1.85
N LEU A 52 0.60 18.85 -3.15
CA LEU A 52 -0.13 19.64 -4.15
C LEU A 52 -1.64 19.49 -3.99
N ALA A 53 -2.14 18.26 -3.77
CA ALA A 53 -3.56 18.01 -3.56
C ALA A 53 -4.12 18.71 -2.31
N ILE A 54 -3.27 19.00 -1.33
CA ILE A 54 -3.66 19.71 -0.11
C ILE A 54 -3.44 21.23 -0.27
N PHE A 55 -2.23 21.68 -0.59
CA PHE A 55 -1.89 23.10 -0.51
C PHE A 55 -2.40 23.93 -1.70
N CYS A 56 -2.54 23.36 -2.91
CA CYS A 56 -3.10 24.12 -4.04
C CYS A 56 -4.55 24.54 -3.80
N PRO A 57 -5.48 23.63 -3.40
CA PRO A 57 -6.86 24.04 -3.09
C PRO A 57 -6.95 24.91 -1.84
N ALA A 58 -6.09 24.69 -0.82
CA ALA A 58 -6.04 25.52 0.37
C ALA A 58 -5.60 26.97 0.06
N GLY A 59 -4.79 27.18 -0.99
CA GLY A 59 -4.29 28.48 -1.40
C GLY A 59 -3.30 29.10 -0.40
N THR A 60 -2.80 28.33 0.57
CA THR A 60 -1.88 28.79 1.61
C THR A 60 -1.05 27.66 2.17
N LEU A 61 0.19 27.98 2.56
CA LEU A 61 1.05 27.09 3.33
C LEU A 61 0.86 27.23 4.85
N ARG A 62 0.06 28.20 5.31
CA ARG A 62 -0.29 28.38 6.73
C ARG A 62 -1.43 27.46 7.13
N TYR A 63 -1.18 26.16 7.04
CA TYR A 63 -2.12 25.08 7.27
C TYR A 63 -1.41 24.00 8.10
N TRP A 64 -1.32 24.24 9.43
CA TRP A 64 -0.52 23.42 10.34
C TRP A 64 -1.02 21.97 10.42
N GLN A 65 -2.34 21.73 10.32
CA GLN A 65 -2.92 20.39 10.29
C GLN A 65 -2.40 19.59 9.08
N ALA A 66 -2.30 20.24 7.92
CA ALA A 66 -1.74 19.61 6.72
C ALA A 66 -0.28 19.22 6.90
N TRP A 67 0.53 20.06 7.55
CA TRP A 67 1.93 19.73 7.84
C TRP A 67 2.07 18.57 8.81
N LEU A 68 1.22 18.50 9.86
CA LEU A 68 1.21 17.39 10.80
C LEU A 68 0.78 16.08 10.10
N TYR A 69 -0.31 16.14 9.33
CA TYR A 69 -0.76 14.99 8.53
C TYR A 69 0.32 14.48 7.57
N LEU A 70 0.98 15.37 6.83
CA LEU A 70 2.06 15.01 5.91
C LEU A 70 3.27 14.41 6.64
N LEU A 71 3.58 14.90 7.83
CA LEU A 71 4.63 14.32 8.68
C LEU A 71 4.28 12.88 9.08
N VAL A 72 3.07 12.66 9.61
CA VAL A 72 2.60 11.32 10.04
C VAL A 72 2.54 10.36 8.84
N PHE A 73 1.89 10.79 7.75
CA PHE A 73 1.76 10.01 6.51
C PHE A 73 3.12 9.68 5.90
N GLY A 74 3.99 10.69 5.78
CA GLY A 74 5.32 10.54 5.19
C GLY A 74 6.22 9.66 6.05
N ALA A 75 6.25 9.87 7.38
CA ALA A 75 7.03 9.05 8.29
C ALA A 75 6.59 7.57 8.24
N ALA A 76 5.28 7.30 8.31
CA ALA A 76 4.74 5.94 8.21
C ALA A 76 5.10 5.28 6.87
N THR A 77 4.96 6.00 5.76
CA THR A 77 5.32 5.51 4.42
C THR A 77 6.81 5.20 4.34
N LEU A 78 7.68 6.05 4.88
CA LEU A 78 9.14 5.83 4.89
C LEU A 78 9.53 4.64 5.75
N ILE A 79 8.92 4.48 6.94
CA ILE A 79 9.18 3.34 7.83
C ILE A 79 8.81 2.03 7.14
N ILE A 80 7.62 1.94 6.54
CA ILE A 80 7.16 0.76 5.82
C ILE A 80 8.08 0.46 4.62
N THR A 81 8.41 1.48 3.83
CA THR A 81 9.27 1.31 2.65
C THR A 81 10.68 0.84 3.05
N ASN A 82 11.25 1.40 4.12
CA ASN A 82 12.57 0.98 4.62
C ASN A 82 12.54 -0.47 5.18
N ASP A 83 11.47 -0.87 5.88
CA ASP A 83 11.33 -2.26 6.36
C ASP A 83 11.22 -3.23 5.18
N LEU A 84 10.38 -2.93 4.18
CA LEU A 84 10.24 -3.73 2.96
C LEU A 84 11.55 -3.80 2.16
N TRP A 85 12.25 -2.67 2.04
CA TRP A 85 13.55 -2.63 1.37
C TRP A 85 14.55 -3.60 1.99
N ARG A 86 14.57 -3.69 3.33
CA ARG A 86 15.50 -4.54 4.06
C ARG A 86 15.09 -6.01 4.13
N ARG A 87 13.78 -6.29 4.19
CA ARG A 87 13.25 -7.64 4.47
C ARG A 87 12.68 -8.35 3.25
N ASP A 88 11.96 -7.63 2.40
CA ASP A 88 11.25 -8.21 1.25
C ASP A 88 11.28 -7.24 0.05
N PRO A 89 12.44 -7.09 -0.63
CA PRO A 89 12.55 -6.26 -1.82
C PRO A 89 11.61 -6.71 -2.95
N ALA A 90 11.21 -7.99 -2.98
CA ALA A 90 10.29 -8.51 -3.97
C ALA A 90 8.86 -7.98 -3.74
N LEU A 91 8.41 -7.93 -2.48
CA LEU A 91 7.15 -7.29 -2.12
C LEU A 91 7.18 -5.79 -2.44
N LEU A 92 8.28 -5.09 -2.10
CA LEU A 92 8.45 -3.68 -2.45
C LEU A 92 8.32 -3.46 -3.96
N ALA A 93 8.97 -4.28 -4.78
CA ALA A 93 8.88 -4.20 -6.24
C ALA A 93 7.44 -4.37 -6.76
N ARG A 94 6.65 -5.28 -6.16
CA ARG A 94 5.22 -5.43 -6.47
C ARG A 94 4.38 -4.21 -6.04
N ARG A 95 4.74 -3.58 -4.92
CA ARG A 95 4.03 -2.39 -4.42
C ARG A 95 4.31 -1.15 -5.26
N VAL A 96 5.54 -0.96 -5.72
CA VAL A 96 5.94 0.19 -6.57
C VAL A 96 5.30 0.13 -7.97
N LYS A 97 4.88 -1.04 -8.45
CA LYS A 97 4.16 -1.21 -9.74
C LYS A 97 2.68 -0.80 -9.69
N GLY A 98 2.20 -0.15 -8.62
CA GLY A 98 0.79 0.19 -8.46
C GLY A 98 0.27 1.31 -9.36
N GLY A 99 -1.06 1.49 -9.33
CA GLY A 99 -1.79 2.55 -10.02
C GLY A 99 -2.77 2.03 -11.08
N PRO A 100 -3.69 2.88 -11.59
CA PRO A 100 -4.72 2.46 -12.55
C PRO A 100 -4.17 1.87 -13.85
N ILE A 101 -2.99 2.34 -14.28
CA ILE A 101 -2.33 1.89 -15.52
C ILE A 101 -1.75 0.48 -15.34
N ALA A 102 -1.34 0.12 -14.13
CA ALA A 102 -0.72 -1.16 -13.83
C ALA A 102 -1.73 -2.33 -13.75
N GLU A 103 -3.02 -2.04 -13.57
CA GLU A 103 -4.07 -3.05 -13.52
C GLU A 103 -4.28 -3.71 -14.88
N ALA A 104 -4.30 -5.04 -14.92
CA ALA A 104 -4.54 -5.79 -16.15
C ALA A 104 -6.04 -5.85 -16.51
N ARG A 105 -6.91 -5.97 -15.50
CA ARG A 105 -8.36 -6.18 -15.67
C ARG A 105 -9.08 -4.85 -15.85
N LYS A 106 -9.86 -4.69 -16.94
CA LYS A 106 -10.62 -3.46 -17.25
C LYS A 106 -11.50 -2.98 -16.07
N ARG A 107 -12.19 -3.93 -15.40
CA ARG A 107 -13.03 -3.61 -14.23
C ARG A 107 -12.21 -3.01 -13.09
N GLN A 108 -11.04 -3.59 -12.79
CA GLN A 108 -10.14 -3.07 -11.75
C GLN A 108 -9.55 -1.71 -12.10
N LYS A 109 -9.29 -1.42 -13.40
CA LYS A 109 -8.89 -0.08 -13.85
C LYS A 109 -9.93 0.99 -13.49
N SER A 110 -11.22 0.70 -13.77
CA SER A 110 -12.31 1.63 -13.43
C SER A 110 -12.48 1.81 -11.93
N ILE A 111 -12.40 0.72 -11.15
CA ILE A 111 -12.46 0.78 -9.69
C ILE A 111 -11.28 1.60 -9.15
N GLN A 112 -10.07 1.36 -9.65
CA GLN A 112 -8.87 2.08 -9.21
C GLN A 112 -8.92 3.57 -9.58
N ALA A 113 -9.44 3.92 -10.77
CA ALA A 113 -9.65 5.31 -11.17
C ALA A 113 -10.66 6.01 -10.25
N PHE A 114 -11.79 5.35 -9.94
CA PHE A 114 -12.78 5.87 -8.99
C PHE A 114 -12.21 6.00 -7.58
N SER A 115 -11.45 5.01 -7.10
CA SER A 115 -10.75 5.08 -5.81
C SER A 115 -9.76 6.25 -5.75
N SER A 116 -9.05 6.51 -6.86
CA SER A 116 -8.10 7.63 -6.95
C SER A 116 -8.83 8.98 -6.88
N ALA A 117 -9.98 9.10 -7.56
CA ALA A 117 -10.82 10.30 -7.49
C ALA A 117 -11.41 10.52 -6.09
N ALA A 118 -11.88 9.45 -5.43
CA ALA A 118 -12.38 9.49 -4.06
C ALA A 118 -11.28 9.86 -3.07
N PHE A 119 -10.06 9.33 -3.25
CA PHE A 119 -8.90 9.70 -2.43
C PHE A 119 -8.52 11.18 -2.61
N LEU A 120 -8.54 11.67 -3.85
CA LEU A 120 -8.33 13.11 -4.13
C LEU A 120 -9.38 13.97 -3.42
N ALA A 121 -10.65 13.56 -3.43
CA ALA A 121 -11.72 14.27 -2.73
C ALA A 121 -11.48 14.34 -1.22
N LEU A 122 -10.96 13.24 -0.60
CA LEU A 122 -10.57 13.21 0.82
C LEU A 122 -9.44 14.21 1.17
N LEU A 123 -8.68 14.68 0.20
CA LEU A 123 -7.62 15.70 0.39
C LEU A 123 -8.09 17.11 0.00
N ILE A 124 -8.80 17.22 -1.14
CA ILE A 124 -9.22 18.51 -1.70
C ILE A 124 -10.35 19.15 -0.89
N VAL A 125 -11.36 18.36 -0.46
CA VAL A 125 -12.50 18.92 0.30
C VAL A 125 -12.05 19.52 1.63
N PRO A 126 -11.21 18.87 2.47
CA PRO A 126 -10.63 19.49 3.65
C PRO A 126 -9.82 20.75 3.37
N SER A 127 -9.10 20.76 2.27
CA SER A 127 -8.28 21.91 1.88
C SER A 127 -9.13 23.12 1.49
N LEU A 128 -10.24 22.88 0.78
CA LEU A 128 -11.24 23.91 0.50
C LEU A 128 -11.96 24.38 1.77
N ASP A 129 -12.31 23.44 2.66
CA ASP A 129 -12.87 23.75 3.97
C ASP A 129 -11.94 24.68 4.78
N HIS A 130 -10.64 24.36 4.82
CA HIS A 130 -9.64 25.24 5.45
C HIS A 130 -9.60 26.63 4.80
N ARG A 131 -9.63 26.70 3.45
CA ARG A 131 -9.59 27.96 2.71
C ARG A 131 -10.80 28.84 3.00
N PHE A 132 -12.00 28.24 3.05
CA PHE A 132 -13.24 28.97 3.20
C PHE A 132 -13.76 29.02 4.66
N GLY A 133 -13.11 28.28 5.58
CA GLY A 133 -13.46 28.29 7.00
C GLY A 133 -14.82 27.70 7.33
N TRP A 134 -15.25 26.65 6.61
CA TRP A 134 -16.57 26.05 6.76
C TRP A 134 -16.74 25.29 8.09
N SER A 135 -15.69 24.64 8.57
CA SER A 135 -15.73 23.90 9.83
C SER A 135 -14.58 24.29 10.77
N ARG A 136 -14.79 24.01 12.07
CA ARG A 136 -13.75 24.13 13.10
C ARG A 136 -13.64 22.81 13.83
N VAL A 137 -12.58 22.07 13.57
CA VAL A 137 -12.29 20.81 14.26
C VAL A 137 -11.44 21.14 15.50
N PRO A 138 -11.88 20.75 16.71
CA PRO A 138 -11.07 20.95 17.92
C PRO A 138 -9.73 20.23 17.83
N LEU A 139 -8.68 20.83 18.42
CA LEU A 139 -7.31 20.28 18.40
C LEU A 139 -7.24 18.81 18.84
N ALA A 140 -7.98 18.43 19.87
CA ALA A 140 -7.99 17.07 20.37
C ALA A 140 -8.46 16.06 19.30
N PHE A 141 -9.45 16.43 18.47
CA PHE A 141 -9.92 15.59 17.36
C PHE A 141 -8.91 15.51 16.21
N VAL A 142 -8.22 16.61 15.91
CA VAL A 142 -7.14 16.61 14.91
C VAL A 142 -6.05 15.63 15.34
N LEU A 143 -5.53 15.76 16.56
CA LEU A 143 -4.47 14.90 17.08
C LEU A 143 -4.91 13.42 17.20
N ALA A 144 -6.13 13.17 17.67
CA ALA A 144 -6.69 11.83 17.73
C ALA A 144 -6.82 11.21 16.33
N SER A 145 -7.17 12.02 15.32
CA SER A 145 -7.28 11.58 13.93
C SER A 145 -5.91 11.27 13.31
N ASP A 146 -4.89 12.09 13.59
CA ASP A 146 -3.51 11.76 13.15
C ASP A 146 -3.00 10.47 13.80
N LEU A 147 -3.35 10.22 15.07
CA LEU A 147 -3.06 8.95 15.74
C LEU A 147 -3.79 7.77 15.05
N LEU A 148 -5.05 7.95 14.65
CA LEU A 148 -5.79 6.93 13.89
C LEU A 148 -5.20 6.71 12.50
N VAL A 149 -4.70 7.75 11.83
CA VAL A 149 -3.94 7.62 10.58
C VAL A 149 -2.69 6.77 10.80
N ALA A 150 -1.91 7.05 11.84
CA ALA A 150 -0.73 6.25 12.18
C ALA A 150 -1.09 4.80 12.52
N LEU A 151 -2.18 4.58 13.27
CA LEU A 151 -2.70 3.25 13.59
C LEU A 151 -3.13 2.48 12.33
N GLY A 152 -3.81 3.12 11.39
CA GLY A 152 -4.17 2.52 10.10
C GLY A 152 -2.94 2.06 9.31
N PHE A 153 -1.89 2.88 9.27
CA PHE A 153 -0.60 2.49 8.69
C PHE A 153 0.05 1.33 9.44
N TYR A 154 -0.02 1.30 10.76
CA TYR A 154 0.49 0.17 11.56
C TYR A 154 -0.23 -1.14 11.22
N PHE A 155 -1.56 -1.13 11.03
CA PHE A 155 -2.30 -2.31 10.58
C PHE A 155 -1.84 -2.77 9.18
N VAL A 156 -1.67 -1.84 8.23
CA VAL A 156 -1.12 -2.15 6.90
C VAL A 156 0.29 -2.73 7.01
N PHE A 157 1.14 -2.16 7.86
CA PHE A 157 2.48 -2.69 8.13
C PHE A 157 2.43 -4.11 8.70
N ALA A 158 1.56 -4.39 9.69
CA ALA A 158 1.39 -5.71 10.27
C ALA A 158 0.97 -6.76 9.22
N VAL A 159 0.14 -6.36 8.25
CA VAL A 159 -0.24 -7.21 7.12
C VAL A 159 0.97 -7.54 6.24
N PHE A 160 1.81 -6.57 5.89
CA PHE A 160 3.02 -6.82 5.09
C PHE A 160 4.03 -7.73 5.78
N ARG A 161 4.02 -7.75 7.12
CA ARG A 161 4.89 -8.65 7.92
C ARG A 161 4.46 -10.11 7.84
N VAL A 162 3.20 -10.38 7.53
CA VAL A 162 2.61 -11.72 7.52
C VAL A 162 2.36 -12.22 6.08
N ASN A 163 2.02 -11.32 5.16
CA ASN A 163 1.65 -11.68 3.80
C ASN A 163 2.55 -11.00 2.77
N THR A 164 3.50 -11.76 2.24
CA THR A 164 4.45 -11.33 1.20
C THR A 164 3.84 -11.31 -0.21
N PHE A 165 2.63 -11.86 -0.41
CA PHE A 165 1.96 -11.89 -1.72
C PHE A 165 1.13 -10.65 -2.02
N THR A 166 0.98 -9.71 -1.07
CA THR A 166 0.21 -8.49 -1.31
C THR A 166 0.79 -7.67 -2.46
N ALA A 167 -0.04 -7.33 -3.45
CA ALA A 167 0.32 -6.47 -4.55
C ALA A 167 -0.50 -5.17 -4.52
N SER A 168 -0.13 -4.20 -5.35
CA SER A 168 -0.95 -2.99 -5.57
C SER A 168 -2.07 -3.25 -6.57
N THR A 169 -1.92 -4.30 -7.40
CA THR A 169 -2.88 -4.81 -8.38
C THR A 169 -3.61 -6.04 -7.86
N VAL A 170 -4.82 -6.30 -8.38
CA VAL A 170 -5.59 -7.51 -8.04
C VAL A 170 -5.17 -8.63 -8.97
N GLU A 171 -4.22 -9.44 -8.49
CA GLU A 171 -3.66 -10.58 -9.21
C GLU A 171 -3.31 -11.70 -8.24
N VAL A 172 -3.24 -12.93 -8.73
CA VAL A 172 -2.71 -14.07 -7.97
C VAL A 172 -1.28 -14.31 -8.44
N ALA A 173 -0.33 -14.20 -7.49
CA ALA A 173 1.08 -14.42 -7.79
C ALA A 173 1.37 -15.90 -8.03
N GLU A 174 2.40 -16.19 -8.83
CA GLU A 174 2.90 -17.55 -9.01
C GLU A 174 3.31 -18.16 -7.65
N ASN A 175 2.86 -19.38 -7.38
CA ASN A 175 3.05 -20.09 -6.10
C ASN A 175 2.44 -19.38 -4.86
N GLN A 176 1.42 -18.53 -5.05
CA GLN A 176 0.71 -17.93 -3.93
C GLN A 176 -0.04 -18.99 -3.14
N THR A 177 0.10 -18.91 -1.81
CA THR A 177 -0.65 -19.73 -0.85
C THR A 177 -1.58 -18.87 -0.02
N VAL A 178 -2.62 -19.49 0.56
CA VAL A 178 -3.54 -18.80 1.44
C VAL A 178 -2.86 -18.50 2.76
N VAL A 179 -2.76 -17.23 3.12
CA VAL A 179 -2.31 -16.76 4.43
C VAL A 179 -3.52 -16.68 5.36
N SER A 180 -3.48 -17.41 6.47
CA SER A 180 -4.57 -17.49 7.45
C SER A 180 -4.13 -17.17 8.89
N THR A 181 -2.92 -16.63 9.07
CA THR A 181 -2.33 -16.30 10.38
C THR A 181 -2.32 -14.79 10.63
N GLY A 182 -2.04 -14.41 11.89
CA GLY A 182 -1.99 -12.99 12.27
C GLY A 182 -3.32 -12.28 12.03
N PRO A 183 -3.32 -11.08 11.42
CA PRO A 183 -4.55 -10.34 11.13
C PRO A 183 -5.55 -11.10 10.25
N TYR A 184 -5.07 -12.02 9.41
CA TYR A 184 -5.90 -12.86 8.54
C TYR A 184 -6.65 -13.98 9.28
N ALA A 185 -6.31 -14.26 10.53
CA ALA A 185 -7.10 -15.14 11.38
C ALA A 185 -8.40 -14.50 11.89
N ILE A 186 -8.48 -13.15 11.84
CA ILE A 186 -9.60 -12.37 12.38
C ILE A 186 -10.54 -11.92 11.27
N VAL A 187 -9.97 -11.31 10.21
CA VAL A 187 -10.72 -10.81 9.04
C VAL A 187 -9.99 -11.20 7.75
N ARG A 188 -10.74 -11.34 6.65
CA ARG A 188 -10.17 -11.75 5.36
C ARG A 188 -9.36 -10.66 4.68
N HIS A 189 -9.70 -9.39 4.91
CA HIS A 189 -9.07 -8.23 4.27
C HIS A 189 -8.52 -7.21 5.27
N PRO A 190 -7.56 -7.61 6.14
CA PRO A 190 -7.06 -6.72 7.19
C PRO A 190 -6.33 -5.49 6.64
N MET A 191 -5.75 -5.55 5.44
CA MET A 191 -5.14 -4.39 4.78
C MET A 191 -6.18 -3.32 4.45
N TYR A 192 -7.34 -3.73 3.93
CA TYR A 192 -8.44 -2.78 3.65
C TYR A 192 -9.05 -2.23 4.93
N ALA A 193 -9.13 -3.02 6.01
CA ALA A 193 -9.58 -2.53 7.31
C ALA A 193 -8.65 -1.41 7.84
N GLY A 194 -7.33 -1.63 7.81
CA GLY A 194 -6.34 -0.60 8.18
C GLY A 194 -6.42 0.64 7.29
N ALA A 195 -6.56 0.45 5.97
CA ALA A 195 -6.73 1.54 5.03
C ALA A 195 -7.99 2.37 5.31
N LEU A 196 -9.12 1.73 5.62
CA LEU A 196 -10.37 2.43 5.95
C LEU A 196 -10.27 3.26 7.23
N ILE A 197 -9.57 2.76 8.26
CA ILE A 197 -9.30 3.55 9.49
C ILE A 197 -8.52 4.82 9.13
N MET A 198 -7.44 4.69 8.38
CA MET A 198 -6.62 5.81 7.92
C MET A 198 -7.41 6.81 7.09
N LEU A 199 -8.19 6.33 6.11
CA LEU A 199 -8.95 7.17 5.18
C LEU A 199 -10.11 7.90 5.87
N LEU A 200 -10.80 7.25 6.82
CA LEU A 200 -11.84 7.89 7.64
C LEU A 200 -11.26 9.01 8.52
N ALA A 201 -10.06 8.79 9.05
CA ALA A 201 -9.40 9.76 9.92
C ALA A 201 -8.74 10.91 9.14
N THR A 202 -8.49 10.78 7.84
CA THR A 202 -7.81 11.80 7.03
C THR A 202 -8.51 13.15 7.04
N PRO A 203 -9.83 13.29 6.80
CA PRO A 203 -10.48 14.60 6.82
C PRO A 203 -10.40 15.32 8.17
N PRO A 204 -10.75 14.72 9.33
CA PRO A 204 -10.62 15.42 10.59
C PRO A 204 -9.16 15.66 11.01
N ALA A 205 -8.18 14.84 10.60
CA ALA A 205 -6.76 15.13 10.75
C ALA A 205 -6.36 16.40 9.98
N LEU A 206 -6.96 16.62 8.80
CA LEU A 206 -6.84 17.86 8.04
C LEU A 206 -7.76 18.99 8.54
N GLY A 207 -8.41 18.84 9.71
CA GLY A 207 -9.23 19.89 10.32
C GLY A 207 -10.58 20.12 9.66
N SER A 208 -11.16 19.13 8.98
CA SER A 208 -12.42 19.25 8.25
C SER A 208 -13.44 18.18 8.63
N TRP A 209 -14.67 18.63 8.97
CA TRP A 209 -15.82 17.73 9.06
C TRP A 209 -16.45 17.46 7.68
N TRP A 210 -16.44 18.45 6.79
CA TRP A 210 -17.01 18.32 5.44
C TRP A 210 -16.29 17.30 4.57
N GLY A 211 -14.99 17.13 4.78
CA GLY A 211 -14.21 16.09 4.09
C GLY A 211 -14.71 14.68 4.35
N LEU A 212 -15.41 14.42 5.46
CA LEU A 212 -16.05 13.12 5.75
C LEU A 212 -17.11 12.74 4.71
N LEU A 213 -17.71 13.70 4.01
CA LEU A 213 -18.68 13.42 2.93
C LEU A 213 -18.05 12.71 1.73
N ALA A 214 -16.73 12.77 1.56
CA ALA A 214 -16.03 12.01 0.53
C ALA A 214 -15.77 10.55 0.94
N PHE A 215 -15.83 10.22 2.23
CA PHE A 215 -15.52 8.88 2.73
C PHE A 215 -16.49 7.79 2.23
N PRO A 216 -17.84 7.98 2.14
CA PRO A 216 -18.74 6.96 1.58
C PRO A 216 -18.36 6.52 0.16
N ALA A 217 -17.89 7.44 -0.70
CA ALA A 217 -17.44 7.10 -2.04
C ALA A 217 -16.20 6.20 -1.99
N MET A 218 -15.24 6.50 -1.10
CA MET A 218 -14.06 5.68 -0.88
C MET A 218 -14.41 4.31 -0.30
N LEU A 219 -15.32 4.25 0.67
CA LEU A 219 -15.81 3.00 1.24
C LEU A 219 -16.44 2.12 0.16
N ALA A 220 -17.31 2.69 -0.68
CA ALA A 220 -17.94 1.98 -1.81
C ALA A 220 -16.89 1.43 -2.79
N ALA A 221 -15.86 2.22 -3.12
CA ALA A 221 -14.75 1.80 -3.98
C ALA A 221 -14.02 0.58 -3.40
N ILE A 222 -13.68 0.62 -2.11
CA ILE A 222 -12.97 -0.47 -1.42
C ILE A 222 -13.85 -1.72 -1.34
N VAL A 223 -15.15 -1.57 -1.01
CA VAL A 223 -16.09 -2.71 -0.96
C VAL A 223 -16.23 -3.39 -2.32
N VAL A 224 -16.38 -2.61 -3.40
CA VAL A 224 -16.48 -3.17 -4.76
C VAL A 224 -15.18 -3.86 -5.16
N ARG A 225 -14.02 -3.26 -4.83
CA ARG A 225 -12.69 -3.86 -5.09
C ARG A 225 -12.51 -5.18 -4.35
N LEU A 226 -12.85 -5.20 -3.07
CA LEU A 226 -12.76 -6.38 -2.19
C LEU A 226 -13.64 -7.53 -2.71
N ILE A 227 -14.90 -7.25 -3.07
CA ILE A 227 -15.80 -8.28 -3.61
C ILE A 227 -15.27 -8.86 -4.92
N ASP A 228 -14.72 -8.03 -5.80
CA ASP A 228 -14.13 -8.49 -7.07
C ASP A 228 -12.84 -9.30 -6.85
N GLU A 229 -12.03 -8.91 -5.86
CA GLU A 229 -10.84 -9.66 -5.42
C GLU A 229 -11.22 -11.02 -4.83
N GLU A 230 -12.21 -11.11 -3.93
CA GLU A 230 -12.68 -12.39 -3.38
C GLU A 230 -13.17 -13.33 -4.48
N ARG A 231 -13.89 -12.84 -5.47
CA ARG A 231 -14.34 -13.65 -6.62
C ARG A 231 -13.16 -14.24 -7.39
N LEU A 232 -12.12 -13.44 -7.61
CA LEU A 232 -10.91 -13.92 -8.26
C LEU A 232 -10.21 -14.98 -7.40
N LEU A 233 -10.00 -14.71 -6.11
CA LEU A 233 -9.32 -15.62 -5.18
C LEU A 233 -10.07 -16.95 -5.04
N CYS A 234 -11.39 -16.94 -4.91
CA CYS A 234 -12.20 -18.14 -4.86
C CYS A 234 -12.10 -18.99 -6.15
N ALA A 235 -11.95 -18.33 -7.30
CA ALA A 235 -11.87 -19.02 -8.59
C ALA A 235 -10.47 -19.56 -8.91
N THR A 236 -9.40 -18.96 -8.36
CA THR A 236 -8.04 -19.21 -8.83
C THR A 236 -7.05 -19.66 -7.75
N LEU A 237 -7.32 -19.37 -6.47
CA LEU A 237 -6.42 -19.69 -5.36
C LEU A 237 -6.92 -20.92 -4.61
N SER A 238 -6.22 -22.04 -4.74
CA SER A 238 -6.55 -23.27 -4.03
C SER A 238 -6.58 -23.07 -2.50
N GLY A 239 -7.61 -23.61 -1.82
CA GLY A 239 -7.81 -23.49 -0.38
C GLY A 239 -8.42 -22.16 0.08
N TYR A 240 -8.69 -21.21 -0.84
CA TYR A 240 -9.28 -19.93 -0.43
C TYR A 240 -10.74 -20.06 0.01
N ALA A 241 -11.51 -20.95 -0.63
CA ALA A 241 -12.92 -21.17 -0.27
C ALA A 241 -13.05 -21.74 1.16
N GLU A 242 -12.20 -22.70 1.53
CA GLU A 242 -12.14 -23.28 2.88
C GLU A 242 -11.71 -22.25 3.93
N TYR A 243 -10.74 -21.39 3.58
CA TYR A 243 -10.34 -20.26 4.41
C TYR A 243 -11.50 -19.28 4.62
N ALA A 244 -12.22 -18.91 3.56
CA ALA A 244 -13.36 -17.99 3.64
C ALA A 244 -14.54 -18.55 4.45
N ALA A 245 -14.71 -19.88 4.47
CA ALA A 245 -15.69 -20.54 5.30
C ALA A 245 -15.35 -20.50 6.81
N ARG A 246 -14.04 -20.54 7.14
CA ARG A 246 -13.55 -20.45 8.53
C ARG A 246 -13.55 -19.00 9.04
N VAL A 247 -12.99 -18.07 8.26
CA VAL A 247 -12.90 -16.65 8.61
C VAL A 247 -14.06 -15.92 7.96
N ARG A 248 -15.17 -15.79 8.66
CA ARG A 248 -16.44 -15.29 8.12
C ARG A 248 -16.44 -13.77 7.87
N HIS A 249 -15.67 -13.02 8.64
CA HIS A 249 -15.65 -11.55 8.59
C HIS A 249 -14.71 -11.04 7.50
N ARG A 250 -15.17 -10.06 6.70
CA ARG A 250 -14.38 -9.46 5.63
C ARG A 250 -13.47 -8.34 6.11
N LEU A 251 -14.05 -7.34 6.78
CA LEU A 251 -13.36 -6.11 7.19
C LEU A 251 -13.43 -5.88 8.70
N LEU A 252 -14.61 -6.02 9.29
CA LEU A 252 -14.85 -5.72 10.70
C LEU A 252 -15.34 -6.98 11.40
N PRO A 253 -14.66 -7.39 12.49
CA PRO A 253 -15.10 -8.53 13.29
C PRO A 253 -16.55 -8.31 13.75
N PHE A 254 -17.37 -9.35 13.68
CA PHE A 254 -18.77 -9.41 14.11
C PHE A 254 -19.76 -8.51 13.32
N VAL A 255 -19.30 -7.74 12.29
CA VAL A 255 -20.15 -6.87 11.49
C VAL A 255 -20.26 -7.38 10.06
N TRP A 256 -19.15 -7.53 9.36
CA TRP A 256 -19.14 -7.94 7.94
C TRP A 256 -17.80 -8.53 7.49
#